data_ca243e52c446b51e2ec7521b756c7593
#
_entry.id   ca243e52c446b51e2ec7521b756c7593
#
_cell.length_a   1.000
_cell.length_b   1.000
_cell.length_c   1.000
_cell.angle_alpha   90.00
_cell.angle_beta   90.00
_cell.angle_gamma   90.00
#
_symmetry.space_group_name_H-M   'P 1'
#
loop_
_entity.id
_entity.type
_entity.pdbx_description
1 polymer ?
#
loop_
_entity_poly.entity_id
_entity_poly.type
_entity_poly.pdbx_seq_one_letter_code
_entity_poly.pdbx_strand_id
1 'polypeptide(L)'
;MNTGQDWTIGSGARITQQLIDSGIPFDGIVAFNDQLALGALFTLAANGISVPDQMQVIGFDNIEEAAYFQPPLTTMDSCLDWIAPTAVSRILDRIDGTRVLEPSYITTQSHVIARATTRV
;
A
#
# COMPACT_ATOMS: atom_id res chain seq x y z
N MET A 1 10.08 23.73 -6.58
CA MET A 1 9.78 22.35 -6.99
C MET A 1 8.76 21.81 -6.03
N ASN A 2 7.57 21.53 -6.49
CA ASN A 2 6.56 20.86 -5.66
C ASN A 2 6.99 19.40 -5.56
N THR A 3 7.63 19.02 -4.48
CA THR A 3 7.95 17.64 -4.17
C THR A 3 6.67 16.97 -3.70
N GLY A 4 5.66 16.95 -4.59
CA GLY A 4 4.36 16.39 -4.31
C GLY A 4 4.52 14.98 -3.79
N GLN A 5 4.43 14.84 -2.48
CA GLN A 5 4.20 13.58 -1.78
C GLN A 5 2.74 13.17 -2.01
N ASP A 6 2.34 13.14 -3.28
CA ASP A 6 1.00 12.74 -3.63
C ASP A 6 0.95 11.22 -3.66
N TRP A 7 0.04 10.65 -2.91
CA TRP A 7 -0.18 9.20 -2.78
C TRP A 7 -1.00 8.66 -3.95
N THR A 8 -0.68 9.14 -5.17
CA THR A 8 -1.44 8.88 -6.39
C THR A 8 -0.73 7.91 -7.32
N ILE A 9 -1.49 7.30 -8.22
CA ILE A 9 -0.98 6.43 -9.30
C ILE A 9 0.09 7.16 -10.12
N GLY A 10 -0.17 8.44 -10.48
CA GLY A 10 0.77 9.24 -11.26
C GLY A 10 2.10 9.49 -10.54
N SER A 11 2.07 9.67 -9.22
CA SER A 11 3.28 9.81 -8.41
C SER A 11 4.07 8.50 -8.37
N GLY A 12 3.39 7.37 -8.21
CA GLY A 12 4.02 6.04 -8.28
C GLY A 12 4.73 5.82 -9.62
N ALA A 13 4.04 6.12 -10.73
CA ALA A 13 4.61 6.00 -12.06
C ALA A 13 5.85 6.89 -12.24
N ARG A 14 5.76 8.15 -11.87
CA ARG A 14 6.88 9.11 -11.99
C ARG A 14 8.09 8.70 -11.15
N ILE A 15 7.89 8.31 -9.89
CA ILE A 15 8.98 7.92 -8.98
C ILE A 15 9.65 6.65 -9.50
N THR A 16 8.88 5.67 -9.95
CA THR A 16 9.43 4.43 -10.50
C THR A 16 10.25 4.69 -11.76
N GLN A 17 9.81 5.60 -12.65
CA GLN A 17 10.59 5.98 -13.81
C GLN A 17 11.92 6.65 -13.39
N GLN A 18 11.90 7.53 -12.41
CA GLN A 18 13.12 8.15 -11.88
C GLN A 18 14.09 7.11 -11.29
N LEU A 19 13.58 6.10 -10.60
CA LEU A 19 14.41 5.01 -10.07
C LEU A 19 15.06 4.21 -11.20
N ILE A 20 14.33 3.87 -12.26
CA ILE A 20 14.85 3.16 -13.43
C ILE A 20 15.94 4.02 -14.10
N ASP A 21 15.66 5.29 -14.34
CA ASP A 21 16.57 6.22 -15.01
C ASP A 21 17.86 6.49 -14.21
N SER A 22 17.79 6.32 -12.88
CA SER A 22 18.96 6.50 -12.01
C SER A 22 20.04 5.44 -12.19
N GLY A 23 19.70 4.30 -12.76
CA GLY A 23 20.61 3.16 -12.92
C GLY A 23 21.01 2.49 -11.60
N ILE A 24 20.42 2.85 -10.47
CA ILE A 24 20.65 2.18 -9.20
C ILE A 24 20.01 0.79 -9.26
N PRO A 25 20.75 -0.29 -8.96
CA PRO A 25 20.18 -1.64 -8.99
C PRO A 25 19.20 -1.84 -7.85
N PHE A 26 18.00 -2.35 -8.15
CA PHE A 26 16.98 -2.77 -7.19
C PHE A 26 16.15 -3.92 -7.81
N ASP A 27 15.58 -4.76 -6.98
CA ASP A 27 14.78 -5.92 -7.36
C ASP A 27 13.42 -6.00 -6.64
N GLY A 28 13.13 -4.99 -5.82
CA GLY A 28 11.87 -4.89 -5.11
C GLY A 28 11.43 -3.45 -4.83
N ILE A 29 10.12 -3.24 -4.85
CA ILE A 29 9.47 -1.98 -4.52
C ILE A 29 8.46 -2.23 -3.41
N VAL A 30 8.61 -1.49 -2.31
CA VAL A 30 7.62 -1.39 -1.25
C VAL A 30 6.92 -0.04 -1.40
N ALA A 31 5.67 -0.06 -1.84
CA ALA A 31 4.85 1.12 -2.00
C ALA A 31 4.04 1.40 -0.73
N PHE A 32 3.96 2.66 -0.33
CA PHE A 32 3.23 3.06 0.88
C PHE A 32 1.71 2.93 0.76
N ASN A 33 1.18 2.78 -0.45
CA ASN A 33 -0.20 2.39 -0.71
C ASN A 33 -0.33 1.66 -2.07
N ASP A 34 -1.51 1.08 -2.31
CA ASP A 34 -1.78 0.31 -3.53
C ASP A 34 -1.86 1.18 -4.79
N GLN A 35 -2.24 2.46 -4.67
CA GLN A 35 -2.25 3.38 -5.82
C GLN A 35 -0.84 3.69 -6.31
N LEU A 36 0.11 3.91 -5.40
CA LEU A 36 1.53 4.05 -5.75
C LEU A 36 2.06 2.77 -6.40
N ALA A 37 1.69 1.60 -5.84
CA ALA A 37 2.06 0.30 -6.40
C ALA A 37 1.52 0.11 -7.82
N LEU A 38 0.27 0.52 -8.09
CA LEU A 38 -0.31 0.45 -9.44
C LEU A 38 0.48 1.32 -10.43
N GLY A 39 0.86 2.53 -10.02
CA GLY A 39 1.73 3.40 -10.82
C GLY A 39 3.09 2.77 -11.10
N ALA A 40 3.66 2.09 -10.11
CA ALA A 40 4.92 1.35 -10.27
C ALA A 40 4.77 0.19 -11.27
N LEU A 41 3.74 -0.64 -11.12
CA LEU A 41 3.46 -1.75 -12.04
C LEU A 41 3.27 -1.28 -13.49
N PHE A 42 2.53 -0.19 -13.69
CA PHE A 42 2.35 0.41 -15.00
C PHE A 42 3.70 0.80 -15.62
N THR A 43 4.55 1.46 -14.87
CA THR A 43 5.86 1.93 -15.36
C THR A 43 6.83 0.78 -15.61
N LEU A 44 6.86 -0.22 -14.74
CA LEU A 44 7.68 -1.43 -14.95
C LEU A 44 7.28 -2.13 -16.24
N ALA A 45 5.97 -2.33 -16.47
CA ALA A 45 5.46 -2.94 -17.69
C ALA A 45 5.83 -2.13 -18.95
N ALA A 46 5.72 -0.78 -18.89
CA ALA A 46 6.10 0.11 -19.99
C ALA A 46 7.58 0.05 -20.33
N ASN A 47 8.44 -0.29 -19.36
CA ASN A 47 9.88 -0.47 -19.55
C ASN A 47 10.27 -1.93 -19.82
N GLY A 48 9.32 -2.86 -20.00
CA GLY A 48 9.58 -4.25 -20.27
C GLY A 48 10.18 -5.05 -19.11
N ILE A 49 10.01 -4.53 -17.88
CA ILE A 49 10.49 -5.18 -16.64
C ILE A 49 9.38 -6.11 -16.12
N SER A 50 9.67 -7.41 -16.08
CA SER A 50 8.69 -8.41 -15.65
C SER A 50 8.51 -8.44 -14.13
N VAL A 51 7.25 -8.55 -13.70
CA VAL A 51 6.86 -8.75 -12.32
C VAL A 51 6.13 -10.09 -12.20
N PRO A 52 6.54 -10.98 -11.30
CA PRO A 52 7.51 -10.83 -10.21
C PRO A 52 8.96 -11.24 -10.56
N ASP A 53 9.25 -11.65 -11.80
CA ASP A 53 10.51 -12.33 -12.12
C ASP A 53 11.75 -11.44 -11.98
N GLN A 54 11.70 -10.23 -12.53
CA GLN A 54 12.81 -9.26 -12.44
C GLN A 54 12.62 -8.27 -11.30
N MET A 55 11.36 -7.96 -10.97
CA MET A 55 11.00 -6.98 -9.96
C MET A 55 9.84 -7.48 -9.13
N GLN A 56 9.92 -7.37 -7.82
CA GLN A 56 8.81 -7.65 -6.93
C GLN A 56 8.18 -6.34 -6.44
N VAL A 57 6.86 -6.32 -6.28
CA VAL A 57 6.12 -5.14 -5.83
C VAL A 57 5.15 -5.54 -4.73
N ILE A 58 5.18 -4.79 -3.63
CA ILE A 58 4.18 -4.90 -2.55
C ILE A 58 3.55 -3.54 -2.29
N GLY A 59 2.24 -3.53 -2.15
CA GLY A 59 1.44 -2.36 -1.78
C GLY A 59 1.04 -2.35 -0.31
N PHE A 60 0.14 -1.45 0.02
CA PHE A 60 -0.44 -1.28 1.35
C PHE A 60 -1.88 -0.78 1.19
N ASP A 61 -2.81 -1.22 2.02
CA ASP A 61 -4.24 -0.93 2.18
C ASP A 61 -5.18 -2.05 1.74
N ASN A 62 -4.79 -2.93 0.82
CA ASN A 62 -5.62 -3.98 0.26
C ASN A 62 -6.92 -3.42 -0.33
N ILE A 63 -6.81 -2.41 -1.20
CA ILE A 63 -7.98 -1.89 -1.92
C ILE A 63 -8.58 -3.00 -2.80
N GLU A 64 -9.88 -2.92 -3.07
CA GLU A 64 -10.59 -3.94 -3.85
C GLU A 64 -9.93 -4.20 -5.20
N GLU A 65 -9.49 -3.15 -5.87
CA GLU A 65 -8.85 -3.20 -7.18
C GLU A 65 -7.50 -3.94 -7.19
N ALA A 66 -6.82 -4.06 -6.04
CA ALA A 66 -5.52 -4.73 -5.95
C ALA A 66 -5.56 -6.19 -6.44
N ALA A 67 -6.71 -6.85 -6.29
CA ALA A 67 -6.92 -8.21 -6.79
C ALA A 67 -7.03 -8.30 -8.32
N TYR A 68 -7.31 -7.18 -8.98
CA TYR A 68 -7.56 -7.09 -10.43
C TYR A 68 -6.43 -6.37 -11.18
N PHE A 69 -5.36 -5.96 -10.48
CA PHE A 69 -4.16 -5.44 -11.14
C PHE A 69 -3.51 -6.52 -12.02
N GLN A 70 -2.67 -6.09 -12.96
CA GLN A 70 -1.93 -7.00 -13.83
C GLN A 70 -0.42 -6.81 -13.66
N PRO A 71 0.24 -7.74 -12.95
CA PRO A 71 -0.31 -8.90 -12.21
C PRO A 71 -1.05 -8.48 -10.91
N PRO A 72 -1.90 -9.35 -10.32
CA PRO A 72 -2.59 -9.08 -9.05
C PRO A 72 -1.62 -8.73 -7.93
N LEU A 73 -1.88 -7.62 -7.23
CA LEU A 73 -0.95 -7.01 -6.30
C LEU A 73 -0.92 -7.70 -4.93
N THR A 74 0.25 -8.14 -4.52
CA THR A 74 0.54 -8.45 -3.11
C THR A 74 0.49 -7.16 -2.30
N THR A 75 -0.24 -7.16 -1.19
CA THR A 75 -0.45 -5.95 -0.39
C THR A 75 -0.61 -6.28 1.08
N MET A 76 -0.43 -5.27 1.94
CA MET A 76 -0.71 -5.38 3.36
C MET A 76 -2.16 -5.00 3.63
N ASP A 77 -2.93 -5.88 4.28
CA ASP A 77 -4.25 -5.55 4.79
C ASP A 77 -4.14 -4.85 6.15
N SER A 78 -4.65 -3.63 6.19
CA SER A 78 -4.65 -2.79 7.40
C SER A 78 -5.79 -3.13 8.37
N CYS A 79 -6.69 -4.07 8.02
CA CYS A 79 -7.88 -4.43 8.79
C CYS A 79 -8.80 -3.22 9.07
N LEU A 80 -9.06 -2.39 8.07
CA LEU A 80 -9.90 -1.18 8.20
C LEU A 80 -11.32 -1.49 8.69
N ASP A 81 -11.87 -2.64 8.32
CA ASP A 81 -13.19 -3.10 8.77
C ASP A 81 -13.27 -3.28 10.29
N TRP A 82 -12.14 -3.52 10.93
CA TRP A 82 -12.04 -3.59 12.39
C TRP A 82 -11.63 -2.24 13.00
N ILE A 83 -10.71 -1.51 12.37
CA ILE A 83 -10.22 -0.23 12.89
C ILE A 83 -11.34 0.81 12.96
N ALA A 84 -12.11 0.97 11.89
CA ALA A 84 -13.09 2.03 11.78
C ALA A 84 -14.19 1.93 12.86
N PRO A 85 -14.92 0.81 13.03
CA PRO A 85 -15.91 0.69 14.07
C PRO A 85 -15.32 0.77 15.48
N THR A 86 -14.10 0.22 15.68
CA THR A 86 -13.41 0.30 16.97
C THR A 86 -13.08 1.75 17.35
N ALA A 87 -12.57 2.54 16.42
CA ALA A 87 -12.24 3.94 16.65
C ALA A 87 -13.51 4.77 16.95
N VAL A 88 -14.58 4.57 16.19
CA VAL A 88 -15.87 5.24 16.39
C VAL A 88 -16.44 4.89 17.76
N SER A 89 -16.49 3.61 18.13
CA SER A 89 -16.98 3.17 19.44
C SER A 89 -16.23 3.85 20.59
N ARG A 90 -14.90 3.90 20.51
CA ARG A 90 -14.07 4.54 21.55
C ARG A 90 -14.31 6.03 21.67
N ILE A 91 -14.56 6.72 20.55
CA ILE A 91 -14.90 8.15 20.56
C ILE A 91 -16.26 8.37 21.21
N LEU A 92 -17.27 7.56 20.86
CA LEU A 92 -18.62 7.65 21.45
C LEU A 92 -18.59 7.36 22.95
N ASP A 93 -17.90 6.30 23.39
CA ASP A 93 -17.74 5.99 24.82
C ASP A 93 -17.16 7.18 25.63
N ARG A 94 -16.25 7.93 25.00
CA ARG A 94 -15.65 9.11 25.60
C ARG A 94 -16.61 10.31 25.66
N ILE A 95 -17.38 10.53 24.60
CA ILE A 95 -18.35 11.62 24.51
C ILE A 95 -19.49 11.40 25.53
N ASP A 96 -20.00 10.17 25.61
CA ASP A 96 -21.12 9.81 26.46
C ASP A 96 -20.71 9.62 27.92
N GLY A 97 -19.42 9.65 28.24
CA GLY A 97 -18.89 9.43 29.58
C GLY A 97 -19.18 8.03 30.15
N THR A 98 -19.58 7.09 29.30
CA THR A 98 -19.94 5.73 29.72
C THR A 98 -18.72 4.91 30.09
N ARG A 99 -17.54 5.34 29.63
CA ARG A 99 -16.27 4.69 29.91
C ARG A 99 -15.14 5.70 30.03
N VAL A 100 -14.46 5.71 31.15
CA VAL A 100 -13.18 6.42 31.27
C VAL A 100 -12.12 5.58 30.55
N LEU A 101 -11.76 5.98 29.34
CA LEU A 101 -10.70 5.34 28.59
C LEU A 101 -9.37 6.05 28.90
N GLU A 102 -8.48 5.36 29.57
CA GLU A 102 -7.10 5.81 29.65
C GLU A 102 -6.50 5.88 28.24
N PRO A 103 -5.61 6.85 27.97
CA PRO A 103 -4.87 6.89 26.72
C PRO A 103 -4.16 5.55 26.48
N SER A 104 -4.49 4.86 25.42
CA SER A 104 -3.93 3.55 25.11
C SER A 104 -3.81 3.35 23.61
N TYR A 105 -2.80 2.57 23.20
CA TYR A 105 -2.67 2.11 21.84
C TYR A 105 -3.40 0.78 21.66
N ILE A 106 -4.07 0.63 20.55
CA ILE A 106 -4.62 -0.66 20.11
C ILE A 106 -3.89 -1.02 18.83
N THR A 107 -3.21 -2.14 18.84
CA THR A 107 -2.55 -2.67 17.64
C THR A 107 -3.52 -3.52 16.84
N THR A 108 -3.51 -3.34 15.53
CA THR A 108 -4.22 -4.19 14.59
C THR A 108 -3.38 -5.42 14.25
N GLN A 109 -4.04 -6.47 13.81
CA GLN A 109 -3.35 -7.65 13.27
C GLN A 109 -3.28 -7.55 11.75
N SER A 110 -2.58 -6.52 11.26
CA SER A 110 -2.32 -6.38 9.83
C SER A 110 -1.58 -7.61 9.31
N HIS A 111 -1.90 -8.06 8.10
CA HIS A 111 -1.29 -9.23 7.49
C HIS A 111 -1.09 -9.03 5.99
N VAL A 112 -0.14 -9.76 5.43
CA VAL A 112 0.14 -9.72 4.00
C VAL A 112 -0.84 -10.59 3.25
N ILE A 113 -1.48 -10.04 2.22
CA ILE A 113 -2.24 -10.76 1.21
C ILE A 113 -1.31 -11.02 0.04
N ALA A 114 -0.72 -12.21 0.00
CA ALA A 114 0.17 -12.61 -1.07
C ALA A 114 -0.62 -12.87 -2.36
N ARG A 115 -0.15 -12.26 -3.47
CA ARG A 115 -0.69 -12.43 -4.82
C ARG A 115 0.46 -12.61 -5.82
N ALA A 116 0.29 -12.17 -7.07
CA ALA A 116 1.21 -12.50 -8.14
C ALA A 116 2.36 -11.49 -8.34
N THR A 117 2.42 -10.39 -7.59
CA THR A 117 3.53 -9.42 -7.71
C THR A 117 4.74 -9.74 -6.86
N THR A 118 4.69 -10.83 -6.07
CA THR A 118 5.82 -11.32 -5.29
C THR A 118 6.01 -12.82 -5.51
N ARG A 119 7.25 -13.27 -5.35
CA ARG A 119 7.59 -14.69 -5.28
C ARG A 119 7.40 -15.15 -3.84
N VAL A 120 6.58 -16.14 -3.60
CA VAL A 120 6.29 -16.73 -2.28
C VAL A 120 6.97 -18.08 -2.22
#